data_77f89c65772a57224aaf444ae33a7904
#
_entry.id   77f89c65772a57224aaf444ae33a7904
#
_cell.length_a   1.000
_cell.length_b   1.000
_cell.length_c   1.000
_cell.angle_alpha   90.00
_cell.angle_beta   90.00
_cell.angle_gamma   90.00
#
_symmetry.space_group_name_H-M   'P 1'
#
loop_
_entity.id
_entity.type
_entity.pdbx_description
1 polymer ?
#
loop_
_entity_poly.entity_id
_entity_poly.type
_entity_poly.pdbx_seq_one_letter_code
_entity_poly.pdbx_strand_id
1 'polypeptide(L)'
;MKNYIIYVDGAFSPTKKVGGIAFVILDHNENIICDFSKKFINTTNQRMEQLAVAIALESIKTPSNIIIYSDSAYVVNTYEKNWKRKCNLDLWDRIDRAIKKHNIVKFIHVKGHIGNKYNEMCDFLARQVSES
;
A
#
# COMPACT_ATOMS: atom_id res chain seq x y z
N MET A 1 10.72 10.18 -17.70
CA MET A 1 9.90 9.17 -16.99
C MET A 1 9.16 9.85 -15.86
N LYS A 2 7.89 9.47 -15.66
CA LYS A 2 7.06 10.10 -14.63
C LYS A 2 7.44 9.65 -13.24
N ASN A 3 7.21 10.53 -12.26
CA ASN A 3 7.47 10.28 -10.85
C ASN A 3 6.14 10.35 -10.08
N TYR A 4 5.92 9.35 -9.24
CA TYR A 4 4.70 9.29 -8.41
C TYR A 4 5.05 9.03 -6.96
N ILE A 5 4.19 9.53 -6.08
CA ILE A 5 4.24 9.25 -4.66
C ILE A 5 2.95 8.52 -4.31
N ILE A 6 3.06 7.38 -3.63
CA ILE A 6 1.91 6.58 -3.24
C ILE A 6 1.90 6.43 -1.73
N TYR A 7 0.77 6.72 -1.11
CA TYR A 7 0.49 6.37 0.29
C TYR A 7 -0.46 5.19 0.29
N VAL A 8 -0.18 4.19 1.12
CA VAL A 8 -0.98 2.97 1.21
C VAL A 8 -1.31 2.67 2.66
N ASP A 9 -2.43 1.99 2.89
CA ASP A 9 -2.77 1.47 4.21
C ASP A 9 -3.72 0.29 4.09
N GLY A 10 -3.73 -0.55 5.11
CA GLY A 10 -4.65 -1.67 5.25
C GLY A 10 -5.30 -1.62 6.62
N ALA A 11 -6.56 -2.01 6.69
CA ALA A 11 -7.30 -2.12 7.93
C ALA A 11 -7.89 -3.52 8.04
N PHE A 12 -8.07 -4.00 9.27
CA PHE A 12 -8.58 -5.33 9.49
C PHE A 12 -9.37 -5.39 10.79
N SER A 13 -10.55 -6.07 10.74
CA SER A 13 -11.37 -6.38 11.90
C SER A 13 -11.23 -7.85 12.24
N PRO A 14 -10.56 -8.20 13.37
CA PRO A 14 -10.39 -9.62 13.73
C PRO A 14 -11.72 -10.32 14.04
N THR A 15 -12.70 -9.60 14.57
CA THR A 15 -14.00 -10.18 14.92
C THR A 15 -14.83 -10.53 13.70
N LYS A 16 -14.83 -9.66 12.71
CA LYS A 16 -15.61 -9.85 11.47
C LYS A 16 -14.82 -10.54 10.38
N LYS A 17 -13.50 -10.65 10.52
CA LYS A 17 -12.56 -11.19 9.52
C LYS A 17 -12.69 -10.49 8.17
N VAL A 18 -12.97 -9.21 8.20
CA VAL A 18 -13.02 -8.35 7.01
C VAL A 18 -11.92 -7.32 7.07
N GLY A 19 -11.43 -6.93 5.92
CA GLY A 19 -10.42 -5.91 5.81
C GLY A 19 -10.74 -4.87 4.78
N GLY A 20 -9.91 -3.86 4.70
CA GLY A 20 -10.00 -2.82 3.71
C GLY A 20 -8.61 -2.38 3.30
N ILE A 21 -8.49 -1.98 2.05
CA ILE A 21 -7.27 -1.34 1.56
C ILE A 21 -7.60 0.07 1.13
N ALA A 22 -6.59 0.93 1.18
CA ALA A 22 -6.70 2.26 0.59
C ALA A 22 -5.34 2.69 0.05
N PHE A 23 -5.35 3.49 -1.00
CA PHE A 23 -4.16 4.17 -1.44
C PHE A 23 -4.51 5.51 -2.07
N VAL A 24 -3.53 6.40 -2.04
CA VAL A 24 -3.61 7.73 -2.67
C VAL A 24 -2.36 7.89 -3.51
N ILE A 25 -2.54 8.24 -4.77
CA ILE A 25 -1.43 8.46 -5.70
C ILE A 25 -1.33 9.95 -5.98
N LEU A 26 -0.12 10.48 -5.79
CA LEU A 26 0.21 11.88 -6.06
C LEU A 26 1.17 11.98 -7.24
N ASP A 27 1.06 13.05 -8.01
CA ASP A 27 2.07 13.37 -9.01
C ASP A 27 3.27 14.06 -8.35
N HIS A 28 4.28 14.44 -9.14
CA HIS A 28 5.51 15.06 -8.62
C HIS A 28 5.26 16.45 -8.00
N ASN A 29 4.12 17.08 -8.27
CA ASN A 29 3.71 18.33 -7.65
C ASN A 29 2.82 18.15 -6.43
N GLU A 30 2.71 16.89 -5.96
CA GLU A 30 1.89 16.48 -4.81
C GLU A 30 0.38 16.72 -5.00
N ASN A 31 -0.06 16.72 -6.26
CA ASN A 31 -1.50 16.73 -6.57
C ASN A 31 -2.04 15.31 -6.55
N ILE A 32 -3.17 15.10 -5.90
CA ILE A 32 -3.83 13.80 -5.89
C ILE A 32 -4.37 13.52 -7.30
N ILE A 33 -3.90 12.42 -7.90
CA ILE A 33 -4.39 11.99 -9.22
C ILE A 33 -5.27 10.75 -9.12
N CYS A 34 -5.24 10.06 -7.99
CA CYS A 34 -6.06 8.87 -7.78
C CYS A 34 -6.17 8.59 -6.28
N ASP A 35 -7.37 8.24 -5.82
CA ASP A 35 -7.54 7.61 -4.52
C ASP A 35 -8.44 6.39 -4.72
N PHE A 36 -8.27 5.39 -3.85
CA PHE A 36 -8.96 4.12 -4.01
C PHE A 36 -9.11 3.44 -2.66
N SER A 37 -10.26 2.80 -2.44
CA SER A 37 -10.45 1.93 -1.29
C SER A 37 -11.33 0.75 -1.68
N LYS A 38 -11.11 -0.40 -1.04
CA LYS A 38 -11.88 -1.61 -1.33
C LYS A 38 -11.92 -2.53 -0.12
N LYS A 39 -13.07 -3.15 0.09
CA LYS A 39 -13.29 -4.14 1.15
C LYS A 39 -12.94 -5.55 0.68
N PHE A 40 -12.36 -6.33 1.58
CA PHE A 40 -12.06 -7.74 1.35
C PHE A 40 -12.57 -8.58 2.51
N ILE A 41 -12.96 -9.81 2.22
CA ILE A 41 -13.39 -10.79 3.22
C ILE A 41 -12.35 -11.89 3.35
N ASN A 42 -12.40 -12.63 4.48
CA ASN A 42 -11.50 -13.77 4.73
C ASN A 42 -10.02 -13.40 4.53
N THR A 43 -9.59 -12.35 5.19
CA THR A 43 -8.26 -11.79 5.04
C THR A 43 -7.57 -11.58 6.38
N THR A 44 -6.39 -11.00 6.37
CA THR A 44 -5.62 -10.64 7.55
C THR A 44 -5.10 -9.21 7.41
N ASN A 45 -4.65 -8.63 8.52
CA ASN A 45 -4.08 -7.30 8.49
C ASN A 45 -2.86 -7.22 7.55
N GLN A 46 -1.97 -8.20 7.64
CA GLN A 46 -0.76 -8.22 6.81
C GLN A 46 -1.08 -8.35 5.32
N ARG A 47 -2.07 -9.18 4.98
CA ARG A 47 -2.50 -9.31 3.59
C ARG A 47 -3.09 -8.01 3.05
N MET A 48 -3.80 -7.26 3.89
CA MET A 48 -4.35 -5.96 3.47
C MET A 48 -3.23 -4.95 3.20
N GLU A 49 -2.21 -4.92 4.05
CA GLU A 49 -1.05 -4.05 3.82
C GLU A 49 -0.33 -4.39 2.52
N GLN A 50 -0.11 -5.67 2.25
CA GLN A 50 0.51 -6.12 1.01
C GLN A 50 -0.35 -5.82 -0.22
N LEU A 51 -1.64 -6.09 -0.12
CA LEU A 51 -2.55 -5.94 -1.25
C LEU A 51 -2.72 -4.48 -1.65
N ALA A 52 -2.72 -3.56 -0.68
CA ALA A 52 -2.75 -2.13 -0.97
C ALA A 52 -1.56 -1.72 -1.85
N VAL A 53 -0.37 -2.21 -1.53
CA VAL A 53 0.83 -1.95 -2.33
C VAL A 53 0.71 -2.55 -3.74
N ALA A 54 0.30 -3.81 -3.83
CA ALA A 54 0.20 -4.51 -5.12
C ALA A 54 -0.76 -3.78 -6.07
N ILE A 55 -1.96 -3.48 -5.59
CA ILE A 55 -2.99 -2.85 -6.44
C ILE A 55 -2.58 -1.43 -6.80
N ALA A 56 -1.99 -0.68 -5.86
CA ALA A 56 -1.51 0.67 -6.16
C ALA A 56 -0.46 0.66 -7.28
N LEU A 57 0.53 -0.22 -7.18
CA LEU A 57 1.56 -0.34 -8.22
C LEU A 57 0.97 -0.77 -9.56
N GLU A 58 0.02 -1.70 -9.55
CA GLU A 58 -0.65 -2.19 -10.75
C GLU A 58 -1.50 -1.13 -11.42
N SER A 59 -1.97 -0.14 -10.68
CA SER A 59 -2.81 0.93 -11.23
C SER A 59 -2.03 1.92 -12.09
N ILE A 60 -0.71 1.97 -11.93
CA ILE A 60 0.15 2.82 -12.76
C ILE A 60 0.64 1.97 -13.94
N LYS A 61 0.13 2.27 -15.13
CA LYS A 61 0.28 1.38 -16.31
C LYS A 61 1.56 1.59 -17.10
N THR A 62 2.26 2.69 -16.88
CA THR A 62 3.53 2.98 -17.59
C THR A 62 4.70 2.87 -16.64
N PRO A 63 5.88 2.42 -17.11
CA PRO A 63 7.08 2.40 -16.28
C PRO A 63 7.36 3.76 -15.67
N SER A 64 7.54 3.80 -14.36
CA SER A 64 7.64 5.06 -13.61
C SER A 64 8.62 4.93 -12.45
N ASN A 65 8.98 6.07 -11.87
CA ASN A 65 9.72 6.12 -10.60
C ASN A 65 8.70 6.34 -9.49
N ILE A 66 8.69 5.47 -8.49
CA ILE A 66 7.65 5.46 -7.47
C ILE A 66 8.25 5.41 -6.08
N ILE A 67 7.73 6.26 -5.19
CA ILE A 67 8.03 6.20 -3.76
C ILE A 67 6.74 5.78 -3.05
N ILE A 68 6.81 4.71 -2.27
CA ILE A 68 5.67 4.21 -1.50
C ILE A 68 5.89 4.50 -0.03
N TYR A 69 4.94 5.21 0.58
CA TYR A 69 4.89 5.46 2.01
C TYR A 69 3.90 4.51 2.65
N SER A 70 4.34 3.76 3.65
CA SER A 70 3.51 2.82 4.39
C SER A 70 3.86 2.85 5.88
N ASP A 71 2.87 2.68 6.74
CA ASP A 71 3.09 2.53 8.18
C ASP A 71 3.35 1.07 8.58
N SER A 72 3.31 0.14 7.62
CA SER A 72 3.60 -1.26 7.86
C SER A 72 5.11 -1.54 7.81
N ALA A 73 5.73 -1.71 8.96
CA ALA A 73 7.13 -2.13 9.02
C ALA A 73 7.33 -3.48 8.33
N TYR A 74 6.34 -4.36 8.40
CA TYR A 74 6.36 -5.67 7.74
C TYR A 74 6.59 -5.56 6.23
N VAL A 75 5.84 -4.68 5.57
CA VAL A 75 5.99 -4.48 4.12
C VAL A 75 7.26 -3.72 3.80
N VAL A 76 7.48 -2.59 4.45
CA VAL A 76 8.62 -1.72 4.14
C VAL A 76 9.94 -2.46 4.33
N ASN A 77 10.10 -3.15 5.47
CA ASN A 77 11.37 -3.79 5.78
C ASN A 77 11.61 -5.07 5.00
N THR A 78 10.58 -5.70 4.47
CA THR A 78 10.76 -6.81 3.55
C THR A 78 11.54 -6.36 2.30
N TYR A 79 11.28 -5.16 1.82
CA TYR A 79 11.97 -4.62 0.65
C TYR A 79 13.23 -3.82 1.00
N GLU A 80 13.20 -3.03 2.06
CA GLU A 80 14.33 -2.16 2.40
C GLU A 80 15.40 -2.83 3.26
N LYS A 81 15.04 -3.87 4.02
CA LYS A 81 15.98 -4.59 4.90
C LYS A 81 16.07 -6.09 4.62
N ASN A 82 15.49 -6.55 3.53
CA ASN A 82 15.49 -7.97 3.14
C ASN A 82 14.99 -8.90 4.24
N TRP A 83 13.91 -8.51 4.94
CA TRP A 83 13.30 -9.39 5.91
C TRP A 83 12.84 -10.68 5.24
N LYS A 84 13.02 -11.79 5.93
CA LYS A 84 12.67 -13.11 5.41
C LYS A 84 11.16 -13.24 5.18
N ARG A 85 10.79 -13.75 4.02
CA ARG A 85 9.39 -13.96 3.62
C ARG A 85 8.99 -15.36 4.04
N LYS A 86 8.11 -15.47 5.04
CA LYS A 86 7.69 -16.77 5.61
C LYS A 86 6.26 -17.13 5.26
N CYS A 87 5.41 -16.17 4.98
CA CYS A 87 4.00 -16.38 4.66
C CYS A 87 3.52 -15.33 3.67
N ASN A 88 2.29 -15.51 3.18
CA ASN A 88 1.68 -14.62 2.18
C ASN A 88 2.55 -14.51 0.91
N LEU A 89 3.17 -15.63 0.53
CA LEU A 89 4.12 -15.65 -0.60
C LEU A 89 3.47 -15.29 -1.92
N ASP A 90 2.19 -15.59 -2.07
CA ASP A 90 1.40 -15.20 -3.25
C ASP A 90 1.37 -13.67 -3.44
N LEU A 91 1.22 -12.94 -2.35
CA LEU A 91 1.18 -11.48 -2.41
C LEU A 91 2.57 -10.87 -2.59
N TRP A 92 3.61 -11.44 -1.96
CA TRP A 92 4.98 -11.00 -2.23
C TRP A 92 5.35 -11.19 -3.70
N ASP A 93 4.96 -12.30 -4.29
CA ASP A 93 5.19 -12.56 -5.70
C ASP A 93 4.46 -11.54 -6.59
N ARG A 94 3.23 -11.22 -6.24
CA ARG A 94 2.44 -10.22 -6.97
C ARG A 94 3.08 -8.83 -6.90
N ILE A 95 3.54 -8.43 -5.71
CA ILE A 95 4.23 -7.14 -5.53
C ILE A 95 5.53 -7.13 -6.34
N ASP A 96 6.33 -8.20 -6.27
CA ASP A 96 7.59 -8.29 -7.02
C ASP A 96 7.36 -8.13 -8.52
N ARG A 97 6.32 -8.76 -9.06
CA ARG A 97 5.98 -8.62 -10.47
C ARG A 97 5.57 -7.20 -10.84
N ALA A 98 4.81 -6.55 -9.95
CA ALA A 98 4.42 -5.15 -10.18
C ALA A 98 5.63 -4.21 -10.14
N ILE A 99 6.56 -4.43 -9.22
CA ILE A 99 7.79 -3.64 -9.11
C ILE A 99 8.62 -3.74 -10.40
N LYS A 100 8.71 -4.93 -10.98
CA LYS A 100 9.51 -5.15 -12.19
C LYS A 100 9.02 -4.37 -13.40
N LYS A 101 7.77 -3.93 -13.39
CA LYS A 101 7.20 -3.13 -14.48
C LYS A 101 7.57 -1.66 -14.39
N HIS A 102 8.19 -1.25 -13.29
CA HIS A 102 8.58 0.13 -13.07
C HIS A 102 10.11 0.28 -13.07
N ASN A 103 10.58 1.51 -13.21
CA ASN A 103 12.01 1.80 -13.24
C ASN A 103 12.62 1.71 -11.84
N ILE A 104 12.05 2.47 -10.89
CA ILE A 104 12.49 2.47 -9.49
C ILE A 104 11.26 2.45 -8.61
N VAL A 105 11.27 1.59 -7.58
CA VAL A 105 10.26 1.59 -6.53
C VAL A 105 11.00 1.59 -5.20
N LYS A 106 10.78 2.62 -4.40
CA LYS A 106 11.36 2.74 -3.05
C LYS A 106 10.25 2.74 -2.02
N PHE A 107 10.52 2.13 -0.86
CA PHE A 107 9.59 2.08 0.26
C PHE A 107 10.12 2.93 1.40
N ILE A 108 9.25 3.76 1.98
CA ILE A 108 9.60 4.59 3.14
C ILE A 108 8.58 4.32 4.23
N HIS A 109 9.07 4.01 5.43
CA HIS A 109 8.23 3.77 6.60
C HIS A 109 7.75 5.11 7.16
N VAL A 110 6.44 5.22 7.37
CA VAL A 110 5.82 6.37 8.02
C VAL A 110 5.47 5.95 9.45
N LYS A 111 5.93 6.69 10.42
CA LYS A 111 5.52 6.44 11.80
C LYS A 111 4.07 6.87 11.98
N GLY A 112 3.25 5.94 12.50
CA GLY A 112 1.83 6.05 12.74
C GLY A 112 1.21 7.44 12.70
N HIS A 113 0.19 7.56 12.09
CA HIS A 113 -0.98 8.45 12.00
C HIS A 113 -0.81 9.95 12.28
N ILE A 114 0.19 10.42 13.04
CA ILE A 114 0.24 11.80 13.49
C ILE A 114 1.04 12.67 12.53
N GLY A 115 0.39 13.68 11.97
CA GLY A 115 1.05 14.72 11.20
C GLY A 115 1.26 14.44 9.72
N ASN A 116 0.89 13.26 9.22
CA ASN A 116 0.95 12.99 7.79
C ASN A 116 -0.46 12.92 7.21
N LYS A 117 -0.81 13.96 6.47
CA LYS A 117 -2.13 14.15 5.88
C LYS A 117 -2.59 12.96 5.03
N TYR A 118 -1.72 12.46 4.18
CA TYR A 118 -2.09 11.40 3.23
C TYR A 118 -2.10 10.03 3.90
N ASN A 119 -1.23 9.80 4.86
CA ASN A 119 -1.27 8.58 5.65
C ASN A 119 -2.57 8.50 6.46
N GLU A 120 -2.97 9.61 7.08
CA GLU A 120 -4.23 9.70 7.81
C GLU A 120 -5.43 9.48 6.90
N MET A 121 -5.39 10.02 5.68
CA MET A 121 -6.44 9.84 4.69
C MET A 121 -6.59 8.37 4.30
N CYS A 122 -5.48 7.67 4.05
CA CYS A 122 -5.50 6.25 3.72
C CYS A 122 -6.04 5.42 4.88
N ASP A 123 -5.61 5.72 6.10
CA ASP A 123 -6.09 5.02 7.29
C ASP A 123 -7.62 5.17 7.43
N PHE A 124 -8.11 6.39 7.27
CA PHE A 124 -9.54 6.67 7.32
C PHE A 124 -10.31 5.87 6.27
N LEU A 125 -9.85 5.92 5.02
CA LEU A 125 -10.52 5.25 3.90
C LEU A 125 -10.51 3.73 4.06
N ALA A 126 -9.39 3.16 4.48
CA ALA A 126 -9.28 1.71 4.68
C ALA A 126 -10.22 1.23 5.79
N ARG A 127 -10.28 1.95 6.91
CA ARG A 127 -11.18 1.61 8.00
C ARG A 127 -12.64 1.79 7.61
N GLN A 128 -12.96 2.88 6.94
CA GLN A 128 -14.33 3.16 6.51
C GLN A 128 -14.87 2.04 5.61
N VAL A 129 -14.09 1.62 4.63
CA VAL A 129 -14.53 0.57 3.69
C VAL A 129 -14.61 -0.80 4.38
N SER A 130 -13.74 -1.08 5.34
CA SER A 130 -13.79 -2.36 6.07
C SER A 130 -15.01 -2.46 6.97
N GLU A 131 -15.55 -1.33 7.40
CA GLU A 131 -16.73 -1.27 8.26
C GLU A 131 -18.06 -1.17 7.49
N SER A 132 -17.99 -1.01 6.19
CA SER A 132 -19.17 -0.83 5.35
C SER A 132 -20.01 -2.10 5.18
#